data_d8e13c979039e69d2cde7032c00e8755
#
_entry.id   d8e13c979039e69d2cde7032c00e8755
#
_cell.length_a   1.000
_cell.length_b   1.000
_cell.length_c   1.000
_cell.angle_alpha   90.00
_cell.angle_beta   90.00
_cell.angle_gamma   90.00
#
_symmetry.space_group_name_H-M   'P 1'
#
loop_
_entity.id
_entity.type
_entity.pdbx_description
1 polymer ?
#
loop_
_entity_poly.entity_id
_entity_poly.type
_entity_poly.pdbx_seq_one_letter_code
_entity_poly.pdbx_strand_id
1 'polypeptide(L)'
;MSELTQKEILTDEYINQVRTFGALNYTPERICQLLGLRNTKRIALLYRIAMPGDVYWEAYQQGLALGEYNIDAELAKKAEKGDNDSITLLEERKNERAEKDLRMKLFGI
;
A
#
# COMPACT_ATOMS: atom_id res chain seq x y z
N MET A 1 26.60 -10.30 -22.98
CA MET A 1 26.38 -9.33 -21.90
C MET A 1 25.24 -9.81 -21.03
N SER A 2 25.47 -9.97 -19.74
CA SER A 2 24.40 -10.42 -18.84
C SER A 2 23.43 -9.28 -18.57
N GLU A 3 22.14 -9.59 -18.59
CA GLU A 3 21.13 -8.63 -18.23
C GLU A 3 21.11 -8.44 -16.72
N LEU A 4 20.93 -7.20 -16.29
CA LEU A 4 20.81 -6.90 -14.87
C LEU A 4 19.42 -7.35 -14.37
N THR A 5 19.40 -7.94 -13.18
CA THR A 5 18.13 -8.27 -12.52
C THR A 5 17.47 -6.98 -12.01
N GLN A 6 16.17 -7.05 -11.68
CA GLN A 6 15.47 -5.90 -11.11
C GLN A 6 16.13 -5.43 -9.81
N LYS A 7 16.67 -6.34 -9.00
CA LYS A 7 17.40 -6.02 -7.76
C LYS A 7 18.71 -5.31 -8.03
N GLU A 8 19.41 -5.65 -9.11
CA GLU A 8 20.66 -4.99 -9.49
C GLU A 8 20.41 -3.59 -10.05
N ILE A 9 19.31 -3.41 -10.78
CA ILE A 9 18.92 -2.12 -11.34
C ILE A 9 18.48 -1.17 -10.24
N LEU A 10 17.69 -1.67 -9.29
CA LEU A 10 17.16 -0.90 -8.19
C LEU A 10 17.45 -1.62 -6.88
N THR A 11 18.24 -0.99 -6.02
CA THR A 11 18.60 -1.54 -4.72
C THR A 11 17.46 -1.34 -3.72
N ASP A 12 17.63 -1.85 -2.50
CA ASP A 12 16.58 -1.83 -1.47
C ASP A 12 16.57 -0.52 -0.65
N GLU A 13 17.22 0.53 -1.15
CA GLU A 13 17.41 1.78 -0.42
C GLU A 13 16.12 2.58 -0.20
N TYR A 14 15.06 2.31 -0.96
CA TYR A 14 13.80 3.06 -0.88
C TYR A 14 12.70 2.35 -0.10
N ILE A 15 13.03 1.27 0.61
CA ILE A 15 12.01 0.45 1.31
C ILE A 15 11.19 1.31 2.28
N ASN A 16 11.85 2.12 3.10
CA ASN A 16 11.16 2.95 4.09
C ASN A 16 10.25 3.99 3.44
N GLN A 17 10.73 4.63 2.36
CA GLN A 17 9.94 5.60 1.61
C GLN A 17 8.72 4.93 0.97
N VAL A 18 8.89 3.75 0.38
CA VAL A 18 7.78 3.02 -0.25
C VAL A 18 6.71 2.68 0.80
N ARG A 19 7.13 2.25 1.99
CA ARG A 19 6.19 1.98 3.08
C ARG A 19 5.43 3.24 3.49
N THR A 20 6.14 4.34 3.68
CA THR A 20 5.52 5.63 4.05
C THR A 20 4.54 6.11 3.00
N PHE A 21 4.92 6.05 1.72
CA PHE A 21 4.04 6.47 0.64
C PHE A 21 2.85 5.54 0.48
N GLY A 22 3.01 4.25 0.76
CA GLY A 22 1.89 3.30 0.82
C GLY A 22 0.91 3.68 1.92
N ALA A 23 1.40 4.10 3.08
CA ALA A 23 0.54 4.57 4.18
C ALA A 23 -0.25 5.82 3.81
N LEU A 24 0.27 6.63 2.89
CA LEU A 24 -0.42 7.80 2.35
C LEU A 24 -1.33 7.43 1.17
N ASN A 25 -1.41 6.16 0.82
CA ASN A 25 -2.21 5.61 -0.27
C ASN A 25 -1.81 6.15 -1.64
N TYR A 26 -0.52 6.41 -1.84
CA TYR A 26 -0.02 6.84 -3.13
C TYR A 26 0.10 5.66 -4.09
N THR A 27 -0.15 5.92 -5.37
CA THR A 27 0.03 4.90 -6.40
C THR A 27 1.52 4.64 -6.65
N PRO A 28 1.88 3.44 -7.14
CA PRO A 28 3.28 3.16 -7.48
C PRO A 28 3.90 4.18 -8.45
N GLU A 29 3.12 4.68 -9.42
CA GLU A 29 3.60 5.70 -10.36
C GLU A 29 3.94 7.00 -9.65
N ARG A 30 3.10 7.43 -8.72
CA ARG A 30 3.35 8.63 -7.93
C ARG A 30 4.58 8.46 -7.05
N ILE A 31 4.77 7.27 -6.48
CA ILE A 31 5.95 6.97 -5.67
C ILE A 31 7.22 7.12 -6.53
N CYS A 32 7.21 6.61 -7.75
CA CYS A 32 8.34 6.77 -8.67
C CYS A 32 8.63 8.24 -8.96
N GLN A 33 7.59 9.05 -9.16
CA GLN A 33 7.75 10.49 -9.39
C GLN A 33 8.37 11.18 -8.18
N LEU A 34 7.91 10.86 -6.99
CA LEU A 34 8.41 11.48 -5.75
C LEU A 34 9.85 11.08 -5.46
N LEU A 35 10.24 9.86 -5.79
CA LEU A 35 11.61 9.38 -5.62
C LEU A 35 12.54 9.84 -6.74
N GLY A 36 11.98 10.46 -7.80
CA GLY A 36 12.79 10.92 -8.92
C GLY A 36 13.31 9.80 -9.81
N LEU A 37 12.67 8.64 -9.79
CA LEU A 37 13.09 7.50 -10.59
C LEU A 37 12.63 7.65 -12.03
N ARG A 38 13.53 7.31 -12.97
CA ARG A 38 13.29 7.42 -14.42
C ARG A 38 13.79 6.17 -15.13
N ASN A 39 13.23 5.92 -16.31
CA ASN A 39 13.70 4.89 -17.23
C ASN A 39 13.72 3.51 -16.55
N THR A 40 14.85 2.84 -16.56
CA THR A 40 14.97 1.48 -16.06
C THR A 40 14.70 1.36 -14.55
N LYS A 41 15.08 2.37 -13.77
CA LYS A 41 14.82 2.36 -12.31
C LYS A 41 13.34 2.48 -12.02
N ARG A 42 12.62 3.32 -12.77
CA ARG A 42 11.17 3.45 -12.64
C ARG A 42 10.47 2.13 -12.96
N ILE A 43 10.84 1.51 -14.07
CA ILE A 43 10.28 0.23 -14.48
C ILE A 43 10.58 -0.85 -13.44
N ALA A 44 11.81 -0.86 -12.91
CA ALA A 44 12.21 -1.83 -11.89
C ALA A 44 11.36 -1.70 -10.63
N LEU A 45 11.13 -0.48 -10.15
CA LEU A 45 10.30 -0.27 -8.96
C LEU A 45 8.86 -0.69 -9.20
N LEU A 46 8.27 -0.29 -10.33
CA LEU A 46 6.90 -0.69 -10.66
C LEU A 46 6.76 -2.21 -10.73
N TYR A 47 7.73 -2.89 -11.32
CA TYR A 47 7.74 -4.35 -11.39
C TYR A 47 7.83 -4.97 -10.00
N ARG A 48 8.75 -4.49 -9.16
CA ARG A 48 8.98 -5.06 -7.84
C ARG A 48 7.82 -4.82 -6.89
N ILE A 49 7.19 -3.64 -6.93
CA ILE A 49 6.01 -3.36 -6.11
C ILE A 49 4.85 -4.29 -6.47
N ALA A 50 4.73 -4.68 -7.72
CA ALA A 50 3.68 -5.57 -8.19
C ALA A 50 3.98 -7.06 -8.00
N MET A 51 5.21 -7.41 -7.61
CA MET A 51 5.65 -8.81 -7.51
C MET A 51 5.49 -9.34 -6.09
N PRO A 52 4.49 -10.23 -5.84
CA PRO A 52 4.32 -10.80 -4.51
C PRO A 52 5.58 -11.48 -4.00
N GLY A 53 5.95 -11.18 -2.75
CA GLY A 53 7.15 -11.71 -2.11
C GLY A 53 8.39 -10.84 -2.26
N ASP A 54 8.38 -9.85 -3.14
CA ASP A 54 9.47 -8.89 -3.22
C ASP A 54 9.42 -7.93 -2.02
N VAL A 55 10.59 -7.47 -1.57
CA VAL A 55 10.67 -6.56 -0.39
C VAL A 55 9.92 -5.26 -0.63
N TYR A 56 9.89 -4.74 -1.87
CA TYR A 56 9.11 -3.53 -2.18
C TYR A 56 7.62 -3.81 -2.19
N TRP A 57 7.20 -4.97 -2.67
CA TRP A 57 5.80 -5.38 -2.57
C TRP A 57 5.37 -5.45 -1.10
N GLU A 58 6.18 -6.11 -0.26
CA GLU A 58 5.88 -6.23 1.17
C GLU A 58 5.82 -4.86 1.85
N ALA A 59 6.77 -3.97 1.56
CA ALA A 59 6.79 -2.62 2.12
C ALA A 59 5.53 -1.84 1.72
N TYR A 60 5.15 -1.92 0.46
CA TYR A 60 3.97 -1.22 -0.04
C TYR A 60 2.69 -1.76 0.60
N GLN A 61 2.52 -3.09 0.66
CA GLN A 61 1.36 -3.71 1.30
C GLN A 61 1.28 -3.36 2.79
N GLN A 62 2.42 -3.38 3.48
CA GLN A 62 2.49 -2.99 4.87
C GLN A 62 2.11 -1.52 5.06
N GLY A 63 2.57 -0.67 4.17
CA GLY A 63 2.21 0.75 4.18
C GLY A 63 0.72 0.97 4.01
N LEU A 64 0.10 0.30 3.02
CA LEU A 64 -1.34 0.38 2.81
C LEU A 64 -2.11 -0.03 4.06
N ALA A 65 -1.70 -1.12 4.71
CA ALA A 65 -2.35 -1.60 5.92
C ALA A 65 -2.22 -0.60 7.08
N LEU A 66 -1.04 0.01 7.24
CA LEU A 66 -0.82 1.03 8.26
C LEU A 66 -1.69 2.25 8.04
N GLY A 67 -1.83 2.68 6.77
CA GLY A 67 -2.70 3.80 6.42
C GLY A 67 -4.15 3.54 6.78
N GLU A 68 -4.65 2.36 6.46
CA GLU A 68 -6.01 1.95 6.81
C GLU A 68 -6.20 1.91 8.33
N TYR A 69 -5.23 1.35 9.05
CA TYR A 69 -5.29 1.29 10.51
C TYR A 69 -5.36 2.69 11.12
N ASN A 70 -4.56 3.63 10.62
CA ASN A 70 -4.55 5.00 11.15
C ASN A 70 -5.91 5.68 10.96
N ILE A 71 -6.55 5.48 9.82
CA ILE A 71 -7.90 6.02 9.57
C ILE A 71 -8.92 5.37 10.50
N ASP A 72 -8.90 4.05 10.63
CA ASP A 72 -9.81 3.31 11.49
C ASP A 72 -9.64 3.72 12.96
N ALA A 73 -8.40 3.89 13.41
CA ALA A 73 -8.10 4.31 14.78
C ALA A 73 -8.66 5.70 15.08
N GLU A 74 -8.53 6.63 14.13
CA GLU A 74 -9.06 7.99 14.29
C GLU A 74 -10.59 7.99 14.33
N LEU A 75 -11.23 7.21 13.45
CA LEU A 75 -12.67 7.06 13.44
C LEU A 75 -13.18 6.41 14.73
N ALA A 76 -12.46 5.42 15.24
CA ALA A 76 -12.82 4.75 16.50
C ALA A 76 -12.77 5.73 17.67
N LYS A 77 -11.76 6.59 17.74
CA LYS A 77 -11.67 7.63 18.78
C LYS A 77 -12.85 8.59 18.73
N LYS A 78 -13.23 9.03 17.54
CA LYS A 78 -14.38 9.92 17.37
C LYS A 78 -15.69 9.21 17.71
N ALA A 79 -15.82 7.95 17.33
CA ALA A 79 -17.01 7.15 17.63
C ALA A 79 -17.20 6.97 19.14
N GLU A 80 -16.10 6.78 19.90
CA GLU A 80 -16.15 6.68 21.37
C GLU A 80 -16.69 7.95 22.00
N LYS A 81 -16.52 9.09 21.34
CA LYS A 81 -17.05 10.39 21.79
C LYS A 81 -18.48 10.66 21.34
N GLY A 82 -19.12 9.69 20.68
CA GLY A 82 -20.51 9.77 20.25
C GLY A 82 -20.71 10.42 18.88
N ASP A 83 -19.67 10.53 18.05
CA ASP A 83 -19.80 11.06 16.70
C ASP A 83 -20.46 10.01 15.80
N ASN A 84 -21.75 10.21 15.50
CA ASN A 84 -22.53 9.27 14.71
C ASN A 84 -22.00 9.09 13.29
N ASP A 85 -21.49 10.15 12.67
CA ASP A 85 -20.92 10.07 11.32
C ASP A 85 -19.68 9.17 11.31
N SER A 86 -18.85 9.27 12.35
CA SER A 86 -17.67 8.42 12.49
C SER A 86 -18.05 6.95 12.75
N ILE A 87 -19.11 6.70 13.53
CA ILE A 87 -19.63 5.36 13.77
C ILE A 87 -20.07 4.73 12.44
N THR A 88 -20.88 5.45 11.68
CA THR A 88 -21.38 5.00 10.38
C THR A 88 -20.24 4.72 9.42
N LEU A 89 -19.29 5.63 9.32
CA LEU A 89 -18.15 5.49 8.40
C LEU A 89 -17.27 4.29 8.79
N LEU A 90 -17.03 4.09 10.09
CA LEU A 90 -16.27 2.95 10.57
C LEU A 90 -16.95 1.63 10.21
N GLU A 91 -18.27 1.56 10.39
CA GLU A 91 -19.05 0.37 10.01
C GLU A 91 -18.97 0.11 8.51
N GLU A 92 -19.10 1.15 7.69
CA GLU A 92 -18.97 1.02 6.23
C GLU A 92 -17.59 0.48 5.84
N ARG A 93 -16.53 0.98 6.45
CA ARG A 93 -15.16 0.52 6.17
C ARG A 93 -14.99 -0.95 6.56
N LYS A 94 -15.54 -1.36 7.71
CA LYS A 94 -15.50 -2.77 8.14
C LYS A 94 -16.25 -3.67 7.17
N ASN A 95 -17.42 -3.23 6.72
CA ASN A 95 -18.25 -3.99 5.79
C ASN A 95 -17.59 -4.14 4.42
N GLU A 96 -17.01 -3.07 3.90
CA GLU A 96 -16.28 -3.11 2.64
C GLU A 96 -15.08 -4.07 2.70
N ARG A 97 -14.35 -4.03 3.82
CA ARG A 97 -13.20 -4.92 4.01
C ARG A 97 -13.65 -6.38 4.08
N ALA A 98 -14.71 -6.67 4.82
CA ALA A 98 -15.26 -8.01 4.93
C ALA A 98 -15.74 -8.53 3.57
N GLU A 99 -16.41 -7.69 2.80
CA GLU A 99 -16.89 -8.03 1.47
C GLU A 99 -15.73 -8.31 0.52
N LYS A 100 -14.70 -7.47 0.57
CA LYS A 100 -13.50 -7.64 -0.26
C LYS A 100 -12.77 -8.94 0.09
N ASP A 101 -12.61 -9.23 1.39
CA ASP A 101 -11.96 -10.45 1.85
C ASP A 101 -12.75 -11.69 1.42
N LEU A 102 -14.07 -11.63 1.53
CA LEU A 102 -14.94 -12.72 1.09
C LEU A 102 -14.82 -12.95 -0.41
N ARG A 103 -14.81 -11.89 -1.19
CA ARG A 103 -14.67 -11.96 -2.64
C ARG A 103 -13.33 -12.58 -3.03
N MET A 104 -12.26 -12.17 -2.37
CA MET A 104 -10.93 -12.73 -2.58
C MET A 104 -10.92 -14.23 -2.25
N LYS A 105 -11.54 -14.62 -1.13
CA LYS A 105 -11.59 -16.00 -0.68
C LYS A 105 -12.40 -16.90 -1.64
N LEU A 106 -13.52 -16.39 -2.15
CA LEU A 106 -14.41 -17.18 -3.01
C LEU A 106 -14.00 -17.18 -4.48
N PHE A 107 -13.51 -16.05 -4.97
CA PHE A 107 -13.29 -15.85 -6.42
C PHE A 107 -11.84 -15.51 -6.78
N GLY A 108 -11.00 -15.25 -5.81
CA GLY A 108 -9.60 -14.87 -6.08
C GLY A 108 -9.42 -13.45 -6.63
N ILE A 109 -10.43 -12.62 -6.52
CA ILE A 109 -10.40 -11.23 -7.03
C ILE A 109 -10.72 -10.22 -5.89
#